data_882459482bdbda23400c9e6f10d054f2
#
_entry.id   882459482bdbda23400c9e6f10d054f2
#
_cell.length_a   1.000
_cell.length_b   1.000
_cell.length_c   1.000
_cell.angle_alpha   90.00
_cell.angle_beta   90.00
_cell.angle_gamma   90.00
#
_symmetry.space_group_name_H-M   'P 1'
#
loop_
_entity.id
_entity.type
_entity.pdbx_description
1 polymer ?
#
loop_
_entity_poly.entity_id
_entity_poly.type
_entity_poly.pdbx_seq_one_letter_code
_entity_poly.pdbx_strand_id
1 'polypeptide(L)'
;KRDALWAKAGHEVAWEQFCIQEGALLSSKLENRGRLKVRADEEHLSISGSGFSIQWEKNVTGSLTSLTYHGKEMLAHPADFPLQPVTQAFRAPTDNDKSFGNWLAKDWSLHQMDNPRISLDFLKHEIREDGAVIVRVQTRNRYKEGMIVTKYLYTILSDGTIDLKTTFQPQGILPELPRLGIAFCLSSD
;
A
#
# COMPACT_ATOMS: atom_id res chain seq x y z
N LYS A 1 -3.52 42.43 -6.72
CA LYS A 1 -4.14 41.33 -5.92
C LYS A 1 -4.93 41.98 -4.80
N ARG A 2 -6.22 41.66 -4.66
CA ARG A 2 -7.14 42.21 -3.62
C ARG A 2 -7.75 41.06 -2.85
N ASP A 3 -8.16 41.30 -1.61
CA ASP A 3 -8.94 40.33 -0.85
C ASP A 3 -10.28 40.11 -1.53
N ALA A 4 -10.74 38.86 -1.56
CA ALA A 4 -12.07 38.46 -1.96
C ALA A 4 -12.89 38.09 -0.72
N LEU A 5 -14.21 37.95 -0.86
CA LEU A 5 -15.08 37.56 0.26
C LEU A 5 -14.73 36.19 0.86
N TRP A 6 -14.13 35.30 0.06
CA TRP A 6 -13.81 33.91 0.41
C TRP A 6 -12.32 33.63 0.61
N ALA A 7 -11.41 34.56 0.22
CA ALA A 7 -9.96 34.34 0.31
C ALA A 7 -9.18 35.66 0.39
N LYS A 8 -8.07 35.65 1.10
CA LYS A 8 -7.14 36.79 1.17
C LYS A 8 -6.30 36.91 -0.11
N ALA A 9 -5.78 38.11 -0.37
CA ALA A 9 -4.84 38.35 -1.45
C ALA A 9 -3.63 37.39 -1.33
N GLY A 10 -3.32 36.70 -2.43
CA GLY A 10 -2.24 35.70 -2.44
C GLY A 10 -2.70 34.27 -2.19
N HIS A 11 -4.00 34.02 -1.91
CA HIS A 11 -4.52 32.67 -1.84
C HIS A 11 -4.27 31.91 -3.14
N GLU A 12 -3.71 30.71 -3.03
CA GLU A 12 -3.48 29.80 -4.14
C GLU A 12 -4.79 29.14 -4.52
N VAL A 13 -5.26 29.39 -5.73
CA VAL A 13 -6.55 28.87 -6.23
C VAL A 13 -6.38 27.50 -6.87
N ALA A 14 -5.27 27.29 -7.54
CA ALA A 14 -4.90 26.05 -8.19
C ALA A 14 -3.39 26.00 -8.40
N TRP A 15 -2.85 24.80 -8.43
CA TRP A 15 -1.46 24.54 -8.82
C TRP A 15 -1.42 23.35 -9.76
N GLU A 16 -0.35 23.28 -10.53
CA GLU A 16 -0.09 22.17 -11.44
C GLU A 16 1.41 21.90 -11.47
N GLN A 17 1.77 20.65 -11.69
CA GLN A 17 3.15 20.23 -11.81
C GLN A 17 3.41 19.74 -13.24
N PHE A 18 4.36 20.37 -13.91
CA PHE A 18 4.77 19.98 -15.25
C PHE A 18 6.12 19.28 -15.21
N CYS A 19 6.22 18.14 -15.89
CA CYS A 19 7.51 17.50 -16.11
C CYS A 19 8.32 18.33 -17.09
N ILE A 20 9.42 18.94 -16.63
CA ILE A 20 10.33 19.73 -17.48
C ILE A 20 11.32 18.81 -18.19
N GLN A 21 11.75 17.75 -17.51
CA GLN A 21 12.66 16.75 -18.02
C GLN A 21 12.33 15.40 -17.38
N GLU A 22 12.12 14.39 -18.22
CA GLU A 22 12.08 13.03 -17.72
C GLU A 22 13.46 12.67 -17.15
N GLY A 23 13.50 12.43 -15.85
CA GLY A 23 14.69 11.86 -15.23
C GLY A 23 15.00 10.53 -15.91
N ALA A 24 16.26 10.27 -16.21
CA ALA A 24 16.67 8.93 -16.54
C ALA A 24 16.17 8.02 -15.42
N LEU A 25 15.26 7.09 -15.74
CA LEU A 25 14.94 5.99 -14.83
C LEU A 25 16.27 5.37 -14.50
N LEU A 26 16.78 5.67 -13.31
CA LEU A 26 17.90 4.92 -12.76
C LEU A 26 17.37 3.48 -12.64
N SER A 27 17.54 2.73 -13.71
CA SER A 27 17.52 1.27 -13.69
C SER A 27 18.73 0.83 -12.87
N SER A 28 18.76 1.25 -11.60
CA SER A 28 19.66 0.65 -10.65
C SER A 28 19.19 -0.79 -10.53
N LYS A 29 19.96 -1.72 -11.12
CA LYS A 29 19.85 -3.11 -10.70
C LYS A 29 19.90 -3.05 -9.19
N LEU A 30 18.84 -3.50 -8.53
CA LEU A 30 18.77 -3.61 -7.08
C LEU A 30 19.85 -4.63 -6.66
N GLU A 31 21.06 -4.15 -6.47
CA GLU A 31 22.20 -4.97 -6.05
C GLU A 31 22.33 -4.90 -4.54
N ASN A 32 22.28 -6.05 -3.92
CA ASN A 32 22.52 -6.14 -2.49
C ASN A 32 24.03 -6.28 -2.22
N ARG A 33 24.54 -5.52 -1.23
CA ARG A 33 25.98 -5.51 -0.89
C ARG A 33 26.27 -6.01 0.53
N GLY A 34 25.30 -6.64 1.19
CA GLY A 34 25.45 -7.07 2.57
C GLY A 34 24.54 -8.27 2.89
N ARG A 35 24.52 -8.65 4.15
CA ARG A 35 23.69 -9.75 4.64
C ARG A 35 22.58 -9.22 5.53
N LEU A 36 21.40 -9.74 5.32
CA LEU A 36 20.23 -9.53 6.15
C LEU A 36 20.10 -10.66 7.19
N LYS A 37 19.59 -10.34 8.36
CA LYS A 37 19.15 -11.33 9.34
C LYS A 37 17.68 -11.63 9.12
N VAL A 38 17.36 -12.89 8.87
CA VAL A 38 15.98 -13.35 8.69
C VAL A 38 15.63 -14.24 9.88
N ARG A 39 14.50 -13.96 10.50
CA ARG A 39 13.89 -14.79 11.55
C ARG A 39 12.46 -15.06 11.15
N ALA A 40 12.07 -16.32 11.14
CA ALA A 40 10.72 -16.73 10.83
C ALA A 40 10.27 -17.82 11.80
N ASP A 41 9.11 -17.65 12.38
CA ASP A 41 8.40 -18.64 13.15
C ASP A 41 7.01 -18.90 12.56
N GLU A 42 6.10 -19.50 13.30
CA GLU A 42 4.74 -19.79 12.84
C GLU A 42 3.90 -18.52 12.66
N GLU A 43 4.13 -17.49 13.49
CA GLU A 43 3.30 -16.29 13.56
C GLU A 43 3.91 -15.08 12.86
N HIS A 44 5.24 -14.98 12.81
CA HIS A 44 5.94 -13.80 12.34
C HIS A 44 7.05 -14.09 11.34
N LEU A 45 7.33 -13.13 10.47
CA LEU A 45 8.53 -13.02 9.68
C LEU A 45 9.19 -11.68 10.01
N SER A 46 10.45 -11.71 10.42
CA SER A 46 11.24 -10.50 10.67
C SER A 46 12.52 -10.50 9.85
N ILE A 47 12.81 -9.38 9.21
CA ILE A 47 14.03 -9.15 8.43
C ILE A 47 14.68 -7.89 8.97
N SER A 48 15.99 -7.96 9.24
CA SER A 48 16.72 -6.80 9.75
C SER A 48 18.09 -6.67 9.11
N GLY A 49 18.50 -5.43 8.95
CA GLY A 49 19.82 -5.02 8.46
C GLY A 49 20.45 -3.97 9.37
N SER A 50 21.43 -3.23 8.84
CA SER A 50 22.04 -2.15 9.58
C SER A 50 21.10 -0.95 9.68
N GLY A 51 20.60 -0.69 10.89
CA GLY A 51 19.77 0.48 11.18
C GLY A 51 18.29 0.34 10.76
N PHE A 52 17.82 -0.85 10.35
CA PHE A 52 16.41 -1.04 10.04
C PHE A 52 15.93 -2.45 10.40
N SER A 53 14.62 -2.57 10.60
CA SER A 53 13.93 -3.87 10.67
C SER A 53 12.52 -3.76 10.09
N ILE A 54 12.03 -4.86 9.55
CA ILE A 54 10.68 -4.99 9.01
C ILE A 54 10.08 -6.31 9.48
N GLN A 55 8.80 -6.29 9.87
CA GLN A 55 8.12 -7.45 10.42
C GLN A 55 6.72 -7.61 9.84
N TRP A 56 6.35 -8.86 9.57
CA TRP A 56 5.02 -9.28 9.12
C TRP A 56 4.41 -10.25 10.11
N GLU A 57 3.10 -10.18 10.24
CA GLU A 57 2.25 -11.25 10.76
C GLU A 57 1.98 -12.26 9.62
N LYS A 58 1.98 -13.58 9.95
CA LYS A 58 1.86 -14.65 8.94
C LYS A 58 0.52 -15.36 8.92
N ASN A 59 -0.31 -15.19 9.91
CA ASN A 59 -1.43 -16.11 10.14
C ASN A 59 -2.78 -15.64 9.63
N VAL A 60 -3.05 -14.34 9.60
CA VAL A 60 -4.39 -13.82 9.33
C VAL A 60 -4.43 -13.02 8.03
N THR A 61 -3.59 -12.01 7.92
CA THR A 61 -3.67 -11.03 6.83
C THR A 61 -2.36 -10.87 6.05
N GLY A 62 -1.24 -11.32 6.60
CA GLY A 62 0.08 -11.07 6.03
C GLY A 62 0.50 -9.60 6.11
N SER A 63 -0.03 -8.89 7.10
CA SER A 63 0.19 -7.47 7.26
C SER A 63 1.57 -7.14 7.81
N LEU A 64 2.12 -5.98 7.43
CA LEU A 64 3.26 -5.39 8.11
C LEU A 64 2.85 -4.95 9.50
N THR A 65 3.58 -5.40 10.52
CA THR A 65 3.34 -5.05 11.92
C THR A 65 4.37 -4.08 12.45
N SER A 66 5.52 -3.94 11.80
CA SER A 66 6.54 -2.96 12.16
C SER A 66 7.45 -2.68 10.97
N LEU A 67 7.86 -1.43 10.84
CA LEU A 67 8.91 -0.96 9.95
C LEU A 67 9.72 0.10 10.68
N THR A 68 10.91 -0.25 11.14
CA THR A 68 11.76 0.70 11.88
C THR A 68 12.98 1.11 11.08
N TYR A 69 13.34 2.40 11.17
CA TYR A 69 14.63 2.93 10.71
C TYR A 69 15.30 3.71 11.83
N HIS A 70 16.54 3.36 12.12
CA HIS A 70 17.34 3.94 13.21
C HIS A 70 16.61 4.00 14.56
N GLY A 71 15.86 2.93 14.86
CA GLY A 71 15.09 2.80 16.09
C GLY A 71 13.76 3.55 16.12
N LYS A 72 13.38 4.25 15.04
CA LYS A 72 12.10 4.93 14.90
C LYS A 72 11.11 4.06 14.13
N GLU A 73 9.92 3.83 14.70
CA GLU A 73 8.81 3.16 14.01
C GLU A 73 8.20 4.08 12.96
N MET A 74 8.11 3.59 11.74
CA MET A 74 7.59 4.34 10.59
C MET A 74 6.10 4.14 10.37
N LEU A 75 5.54 3.02 10.87
CA LEU A 75 4.12 2.72 10.71
C LEU A 75 3.32 3.23 11.91
N ALA A 76 2.15 3.79 11.63
CA ALA A 76 1.12 3.99 12.64
C ALA A 76 0.07 2.88 12.50
N HIS A 77 -0.54 2.46 13.61
CA HIS A 77 -1.58 1.43 13.64
C HIS A 77 -2.85 1.96 14.30
N PRO A 78 -3.54 2.95 13.70
CA PRO A 78 -4.80 3.42 14.23
C PRO A 78 -5.86 2.31 14.16
N ALA A 79 -6.82 2.32 15.06
CA ALA A 79 -7.83 1.26 15.19
C ALA A 79 -8.67 1.07 13.92
N ASP A 80 -8.88 2.13 13.15
CA ASP A 80 -9.60 2.14 11.88
C ASP A 80 -8.71 1.77 10.66
N PHE A 81 -7.40 1.60 10.87
CA PHE A 81 -6.45 1.21 9.84
C PHE A 81 -5.43 0.17 10.37
N PRO A 82 -5.89 -1.00 10.84
CA PRO A 82 -5.03 -1.97 11.52
C PRO A 82 -4.12 -2.76 10.57
N LEU A 83 -4.43 -2.78 9.27
CA LEU A 83 -3.72 -3.60 8.28
C LEU A 83 -2.85 -2.74 7.36
N GLN A 84 -1.66 -3.22 7.02
CA GLN A 84 -0.73 -2.48 6.15
C GLN A 84 0.19 -3.40 5.34
N PRO A 85 0.39 -3.13 4.05
CA PRO A 85 -0.43 -2.23 3.25
C PRO A 85 -1.84 -2.77 3.05
N VAL A 86 -2.80 -1.88 2.87
CA VAL A 86 -4.18 -2.27 2.53
C VAL A 86 -4.48 -1.94 1.07
N THR A 87 -5.18 -2.84 0.39
CA THR A 87 -5.69 -2.60 -0.95
C THR A 87 -6.79 -1.54 -0.90
N GLN A 88 -6.59 -0.46 -1.63
CA GLN A 88 -7.54 0.64 -1.75
C GLN A 88 -8.27 0.57 -3.08
N ALA A 89 -9.55 0.17 -3.04
CA ALA A 89 -10.44 0.12 -4.20
C ALA A 89 -11.70 0.97 -3.99
N PHE A 90 -11.75 1.74 -2.91
CA PHE A 90 -12.88 2.57 -2.53
C PHE A 90 -12.41 3.94 -2.04
N ARG A 91 -13.23 4.97 -2.25
CA ARG A 91 -13.17 6.30 -1.63
C ARG A 91 -14.56 6.76 -1.25
N ALA A 92 -14.64 7.73 -0.36
CA ALA A 92 -15.92 8.38 -0.08
C ALA A 92 -16.50 8.99 -1.36
N PRO A 93 -17.80 8.77 -1.64
CA PRO A 93 -18.46 9.31 -2.82
C PRO A 93 -18.53 10.83 -2.80
N THR A 94 -18.25 11.46 -3.93
CA THR A 94 -18.50 12.87 -4.17
C THR A 94 -19.94 13.09 -4.66
N ASP A 95 -20.35 14.33 -4.83
CA ASP A 95 -21.68 14.64 -5.36
C ASP A 95 -21.84 14.17 -6.81
N ASN A 96 -20.77 14.19 -7.60
CA ASN A 96 -20.79 13.67 -8.97
C ASN A 96 -21.04 12.14 -9.02
N ASP A 97 -20.59 11.41 -8.00
CA ASP A 97 -20.81 9.97 -7.91
C ASP A 97 -22.27 9.61 -7.49
N LYS A 98 -23.00 10.60 -6.96
CA LYS A 98 -24.37 10.45 -6.42
C LYS A 98 -25.47 10.95 -7.37
N SER A 99 -25.11 11.57 -8.50
CA SER A 99 -26.07 12.28 -9.34
C SER A 99 -25.78 12.11 -10.85
N PHE A 100 -26.61 12.74 -11.69
CA PHE A 100 -26.47 12.79 -13.17
C PHE A 100 -26.59 11.46 -13.90
N GLY A 101 -27.37 10.51 -13.36
CA GLY A 101 -27.60 9.21 -14.03
C GLY A 101 -26.51 8.17 -13.81
N ASN A 102 -25.33 8.55 -13.34
CA ASN A 102 -24.28 7.64 -12.90
C ASN A 102 -24.40 7.40 -11.40
N TRP A 103 -25.09 6.35 -11.02
CA TRP A 103 -25.27 5.97 -9.61
C TRP A 103 -24.08 5.17 -9.07
N LEU A 104 -22.86 5.59 -9.35
CA LEU A 104 -21.64 4.90 -8.92
C LEU A 104 -21.61 4.67 -7.42
N ALA A 105 -21.98 5.69 -6.62
CA ALA A 105 -22.05 5.57 -5.17
C ALA A 105 -23.02 4.47 -4.71
N LYS A 106 -24.14 4.28 -5.43
CA LYS A 106 -25.10 3.21 -5.14
C LYS A 106 -24.51 1.85 -5.47
N ASP A 107 -23.84 1.73 -6.61
CA ASP A 107 -23.20 0.47 -7.02
C ASP A 107 -22.09 0.07 -6.06
N TRP A 108 -21.27 1.03 -5.61
CA TRP A 108 -20.23 0.77 -4.60
C TRP A 108 -20.84 0.27 -3.28
N SER A 109 -21.93 0.88 -2.84
CA SER A 109 -22.65 0.45 -1.64
C SER A 109 -23.28 -0.94 -1.80
N LEU A 110 -23.92 -1.22 -2.94
CA LEU A 110 -24.50 -2.53 -3.24
C LEU A 110 -23.46 -3.65 -3.23
N HIS A 111 -22.23 -3.37 -3.70
CA HIS A 111 -21.13 -4.32 -3.73
C HIS A 111 -20.29 -4.31 -2.45
N GLN A 112 -20.61 -3.47 -1.45
CA GLN A 112 -19.89 -3.34 -0.18
C GLN A 112 -18.40 -3.02 -0.38
N MET A 113 -18.12 -2.07 -1.30
CA MET A 113 -16.74 -1.72 -1.66
C MET A 113 -15.96 -1.05 -0.53
N ASP A 114 -16.65 -0.47 0.44
CA ASP A 114 -16.09 0.18 1.64
C ASP A 114 -15.65 -0.80 2.73
N ASN A 115 -16.09 -2.06 2.67
CA ASN A 115 -15.84 -3.04 3.73
C ASN A 115 -15.47 -4.43 3.19
N PRO A 116 -14.32 -4.60 2.52
CA PRO A 116 -13.89 -5.90 2.04
C PRO A 116 -13.51 -6.85 3.18
N ARG A 117 -13.81 -8.13 3.03
CA ARG A 117 -13.25 -9.19 3.87
C ARG A 117 -11.87 -9.57 3.34
N ILE A 118 -10.83 -9.29 4.14
CA ILE A 118 -9.44 -9.55 3.77
C ILE A 118 -9.01 -10.90 4.34
N SER A 119 -8.37 -11.72 3.52
CA SER A 119 -7.76 -12.99 3.92
C SER A 119 -6.39 -13.17 3.26
N LEU A 120 -5.47 -13.77 3.99
CA LEU A 120 -4.17 -14.19 3.48
C LEU A 120 -4.30 -15.50 2.72
N ASP A 121 -3.70 -15.59 1.53
CA ASP A 121 -3.51 -16.85 0.82
C ASP A 121 -2.16 -17.47 1.19
N PHE A 122 -1.11 -16.67 1.15
CA PHE A 122 0.22 -17.08 1.61
C PHE A 122 1.12 -15.86 1.87
N LEU A 123 2.09 -16.08 2.76
CA LEU A 123 3.29 -15.29 2.90
C LEU A 123 4.49 -16.21 2.80
N LYS A 124 5.38 -15.96 1.84
CA LYS A 124 6.60 -16.75 1.59
C LYS A 124 7.80 -15.83 1.46
N HIS A 125 8.95 -16.31 1.88
CA HIS A 125 10.20 -15.58 1.69
C HIS A 125 11.28 -16.49 1.11
N GLU A 126 12.25 -15.89 0.46
CA GLU A 126 13.46 -16.53 -0.05
C GLU A 126 14.65 -15.56 0.06
N ILE A 127 15.83 -16.12 0.21
CA ILE A 127 17.08 -15.35 0.21
C ILE A 127 17.71 -15.54 -1.16
N ARG A 128 17.94 -14.44 -1.86
CA ARG A 128 18.63 -14.42 -3.15
C ARG A 128 20.13 -14.71 -2.99
N GLU A 129 20.79 -15.14 -4.05
CA GLU A 129 22.25 -15.42 -4.05
C GLU A 129 23.10 -14.23 -3.62
N ASP A 130 22.67 -13.01 -3.96
CA ASP A 130 23.34 -11.76 -3.55
C ASP A 130 23.00 -11.36 -2.09
N GLY A 131 22.19 -12.15 -1.38
CA GLY A 131 21.81 -11.91 0.02
C GLY A 131 20.60 -10.97 0.19
N ALA A 132 19.99 -10.46 -0.88
CA ALA A 132 18.71 -9.77 -0.80
C ALA A 132 17.60 -10.74 -0.37
N VAL A 133 16.59 -10.24 0.33
CA VAL A 133 15.44 -11.06 0.73
C VAL A 133 14.22 -10.66 -0.08
N ILE A 134 13.59 -11.66 -0.67
CA ILE A 134 12.33 -11.51 -1.39
C ILE A 134 11.21 -12.01 -0.49
N VAL A 135 10.18 -11.17 -0.30
CA VAL A 135 8.95 -11.59 0.40
C VAL A 135 7.78 -11.47 -0.57
N ARG A 136 7.01 -12.55 -0.67
CA ARG A 136 5.80 -12.61 -1.48
C ARG A 136 4.61 -12.79 -0.57
N VAL A 137 3.68 -11.87 -0.65
CA VAL A 137 2.40 -11.92 0.07
C VAL A 137 1.29 -11.91 -0.96
N GLN A 138 0.29 -12.76 -0.79
CA GLN A 138 -0.93 -12.72 -1.58
C GLN A 138 -2.13 -12.65 -0.65
N THR A 139 -2.99 -11.68 -0.89
CA THR A 139 -4.24 -11.49 -0.14
C THR A 139 -5.44 -11.50 -1.07
N ARG A 140 -6.61 -11.83 -0.52
CA ARG A 140 -7.91 -11.68 -1.18
C ARG A 140 -8.74 -10.64 -0.45
N ASN A 141 -9.12 -9.62 -1.18
CA ASN A 141 -10.07 -8.60 -0.72
C ASN A 141 -11.42 -8.95 -1.33
N ARG A 142 -12.30 -9.59 -0.55
CA ARG A 142 -13.60 -10.06 -1.00
C ARG A 142 -14.67 -9.03 -0.74
N TYR A 143 -15.39 -8.70 -1.78
CA TYR A 143 -16.60 -7.89 -1.79
C TYR A 143 -17.83 -8.78 -1.92
N LYS A 144 -19.01 -8.21 -2.11
CA LYS A 144 -20.26 -8.99 -2.16
C LYS A 144 -20.31 -10.02 -3.30
N GLU A 145 -19.91 -9.64 -4.51
CA GLU A 145 -20.03 -10.46 -5.72
C GLU A 145 -18.70 -10.62 -6.48
N GLY A 146 -17.65 -10.01 -5.98
CA GLY A 146 -16.34 -10.08 -6.58
C GLY A 146 -15.22 -10.00 -5.56
N MET A 147 -13.99 -10.06 -6.05
CA MET A 147 -12.80 -9.89 -5.21
C MET A 147 -11.65 -9.26 -6.00
N ILE A 148 -10.70 -8.72 -5.27
CA ILE A 148 -9.40 -8.30 -5.79
C ILE A 148 -8.34 -9.15 -5.12
N VAL A 149 -7.66 -9.98 -5.89
CA VAL A 149 -6.45 -10.66 -5.44
C VAL A 149 -5.30 -9.69 -5.58
N THR A 150 -4.65 -9.37 -4.46
CA THR A 150 -3.50 -8.47 -4.42
C THR A 150 -2.24 -9.26 -4.12
N LYS A 151 -1.23 -9.10 -4.98
CA LYS A 151 0.09 -9.71 -4.83
C LYS A 151 1.10 -8.63 -4.53
N TYR A 152 1.81 -8.77 -3.43
CA TYR A 152 2.90 -7.90 -3.00
C TYR A 152 4.21 -8.65 -3.17
N LEU A 153 5.15 -8.05 -3.86
CA LEU A 153 6.51 -8.53 -4.00
C LEU A 153 7.45 -7.50 -3.41
N TYR A 154 8.00 -7.81 -2.25
CA TYR A 154 9.00 -6.99 -1.59
C TYR A 154 10.39 -7.50 -1.96
N THR A 155 11.27 -6.61 -2.35
CA THR A 155 12.72 -6.86 -2.47
C THR A 155 13.42 -6.02 -1.43
N ILE A 156 14.06 -6.65 -0.45
CA ILE A 156 14.67 -5.99 0.69
C ILE A 156 16.18 -6.11 0.57
N LEU A 157 16.86 -4.98 0.58
CA LEU A 157 18.31 -4.88 0.50
C LEU A 157 18.94 -4.58 1.85
N SER A 158 20.21 -4.89 2.00
CA SER A 158 20.96 -4.74 3.25
C SER A 158 21.16 -3.29 3.69
N ASP A 159 20.99 -2.34 2.79
CA ASP A 159 21.05 -0.89 3.06
C ASP A 159 19.75 -0.31 3.59
N GLY A 160 18.71 -1.11 3.70
CA GLY A 160 17.36 -0.71 4.12
C GLY A 160 16.43 -0.32 2.97
N THR A 161 16.89 -0.38 1.73
CA THR A 161 16.01 -0.17 0.57
C THR A 161 14.98 -1.30 0.50
N ILE A 162 13.72 -0.93 0.36
CA ILE A 162 12.59 -1.84 0.16
C ILE A 162 11.90 -1.45 -1.14
N ASP A 163 12.05 -2.29 -2.16
CA ASP A 163 11.27 -2.18 -3.38
C ASP A 163 9.97 -2.98 -3.25
N LEU A 164 8.84 -2.35 -3.51
CA LEU A 164 7.53 -2.99 -3.45
C LEU A 164 6.82 -2.91 -4.79
N LYS A 165 6.68 -4.08 -5.42
CA LYS A 165 5.86 -4.25 -6.62
C LYS A 165 4.51 -4.86 -6.23
N THR A 166 3.43 -4.17 -6.58
CA THR A 166 2.06 -4.63 -6.32
C THR A 166 1.34 -4.97 -7.62
N THR A 167 0.63 -6.09 -7.63
CA THR A 167 -0.19 -6.52 -8.77
C THR A 167 -1.61 -6.80 -8.28
N PHE A 168 -2.60 -6.24 -8.97
CA PHE A 168 -4.01 -6.44 -8.69
C PHE A 168 -4.64 -7.32 -9.75
N GLN A 169 -5.45 -8.29 -9.32
CA GLN A 169 -6.20 -9.19 -10.19
C GLN A 169 -7.68 -9.18 -9.77
N PRO A 170 -8.52 -8.33 -10.39
CA PRO A 170 -9.95 -8.34 -10.19
C PRO A 170 -10.56 -9.66 -10.67
N GLN A 171 -11.53 -10.20 -9.93
CA GLN A 171 -12.25 -11.43 -10.25
C GLN A 171 -13.71 -11.31 -9.84
N GLY A 172 -14.61 -11.96 -10.57
CA GLY A 172 -16.04 -11.89 -10.34
C GLY A 172 -16.65 -10.57 -10.79
N ILE A 173 -17.75 -10.16 -10.17
CA ILE A 173 -18.48 -8.94 -10.51
C ILE A 173 -18.05 -7.82 -9.58
N LEU A 174 -17.45 -6.80 -10.16
CA LEU A 174 -17.07 -5.57 -9.46
C LEU A 174 -17.63 -4.37 -10.21
N PRO A 175 -18.06 -3.32 -9.49
CA PRO A 175 -18.45 -2.05 -10.13
C PRO A 175 -17.22 -1.33 -10.69
N GLU A 176 -17.43 -0.25 -11.41
CA GLU A 176 -16.35 0.66 -11.76
C GLU A 176 -15.64 1.15 -10.49
N LEU A 177 -14.31 0.95 -10.46
CA LEU A 177 -13.53 1.29 -9.26
C LEU A 177 -13.21 2.78 -9.23
N PRO A 178 -13.49 3.49 -8.12
CA PRO A 178 -13.15 4.91 -7.99
C PRO A 178 -11.64 5.17 -7.89
N ARG A 179 -10.92 4.15 -7.51
CA ARG A 179 -9.44 4.08 -7.46
C ARG A 179 -8.97 2.66 -7.30
N LEU A 180 -7.69 2.42 -7.58
CA LEU A 180 -7.03 1.16 -7.29
C LEU A 180 -5.58 1.43 -6.89
N GLY A 181 -5.17 0.96 -5.72
CA GLY A 181 -3.83 1.17 -5.20
C GLY A 181 -3.64 0.51 -3.84
N ILE A 182 -2.57 0.90 -3.16
CA ILE A 182 -2.28 0.49 -1.79
C ILE A 182 -2.15 1.73 -0.90
N ALA A 183 -2.45 1.57 0.38
CA ALA A 183 -2.29 2.61 1.38
C ALA A 183 -1.49 2.09 2.57
N PHE A 184 -0.66 2.99 3.12
CA PHE A 184 0.03 2.85 4.39
C PHE A 184 -0.43 3.97 5.33
N CYS A 185 -0.43 3.70 6.61
CA CYS A 185 -0.54 4.72 7.64
C CYS A 185 0.84 4.91 8.26
N LEU A 186 1.42 6.09 8.09
CA LEU A 186 2.75 6.41 8.60
C LEU A 186 2.66 7.19 9.90
N SER A 187 3.69 7.02 10.76
CA SER A 187 3.85 7.86 11.95
C SER A 187 4.08 9.31 11.52
N SER A 188 3.49 10.24 12.24
CA SER A 188 3.63 11.69 12.01
C SER A 188 4.88 12.29 12.64
N ASP A 189 5.63 11.53 13.44
CA ASP A 189 6.75 12.03 14.25
C ASP A 189 8.14 11.71 13.67
#